data_3609754a7133fe6560a50f64bb5b1364
#
_entry.id   3609754a7133fe6560a50f64bb5b1364
#
_cell.length_a   1.000
_cell.length_b   1.000
_cell.length_c   1.000
_cell.angle_alpha   90.00
_cell.angle_beta   90.00
_cell.angle_gamma   90.00
#
_symmetry.space_group_name_H-M   'P 1'
#
loop_
_entity.id
_entity.type
_entity.pdbx_description
1 polymer ?
#
loop_
_entity_poly.entity_id
_entity_poly.type
_entity_poly.pdbx_seq_one_letter_code
_entity_poly.pdbx_strand_id
1 'polypeptide(L)'
;MRSIRLLFLSILTLGIVASLAAQNPAPARKRVLVIGDEKGYRHEAVTHAMVTIERLGKQTGLWDTVIRTDPEPLTKTKLEYNAKNLNDFDAVVFYTGGTLAMSDQQKVDFLSFVHDDGKGFIGIHSATITFTKWPEYGEMIGGYFDEHPWNTFDAPIVVEDPAFPGMQQWSRAFTLADEIYQFRNYTRADRRVLMRLDASKLDLANPKVKRADRDFAVAWAKMYGNGRVFYSTLGHVEANWDKPEFQTMMVEAIKWALKLVDADITPRPAP
;
A
#
# COMPACT_ATOMS: atom_id res chain seq x y z
N MET A 1 -37.69 -88.31 9.12
CA MET A 1 -38.14 -86.93 9.35
C MET A 1 -36.92 -86.09 9.65
N ARG A 2 -36.42 -85.34 8.66
CA ARG A 2 -35.26 -84.41 8.82
C ARG A 2 -35.74 -82.98 8.66
N SER A 3 -35.66 -82.20 9.74
CA SER A 3 -36.06 -80.75 9.77
C SER A 3 -34.96 -79.92 9.20
N ILE A 4 -35.26 -79.15 8.14
CA ILE A 4 -34.37 -78.19 7.52
C ILE A 4 -34.62 -76.86 8.27
N ARG A 5 -33.59 -76.34 8.92
CA ARG A 5 -33.58 -74.92 9.49
C ARG A 5 -33.08 -73.95 8.45
N LEU A 6 -33.94 -73.05 8.00
CA LEU A 6 -33.57 -71.95 7.17
C LEU A 6 -32.92 -70.84 8.08
N LEU A 7 -31.70 -70.46 7.73
CA LEU A 7 -30.99 -69.35 8.33
C LEU A 7 -31.26 -68.08 7.48
N PHE A 8 -31.98 -67.12 8.03
CA PHE A 8 -32.13 -65.78 7.40
C PHE A 8 -30.90 -64.96 7.71
N LEU A 9 -30.13 -64.58 6.68
CA LEU A 9 -29.01 -63.70 6.75
C LEU A 9 -29.52 -62.25 6.46
N SER A 10 -29.65 -61.42 7.51
CA SER A 10 -30.01 -60.02 7.34
C SER A 10 -28.75 -59.19 6.97
N ILE A 11 -28.71 -58.71 5.74
CA ILE A 11 -27.67 -57.81 5.27
C ILE A 11 -28.06 -56.37 5.70
N LEU A 12 -27.35 -55.84 6.66
CA LEU A 12 -27.48 -54.43 7.12
C LEU A 12 -26.64 -53.57 6.19
N THR A 13 -27.27 -52.89 5.24
CA THR A 13 -26.59 -51.89 4.37
C THR A 13 -26.43 -50.59 5.14
N LEU A 14 -25.22 -50.29 5.60
CA LEU A 14 -24.84 -49.02 6.20
C LEU A 14 -24.70 -48.00 5.07
N GLY A 15 -25.70 -47.12 4.90
CA GLY A 15 -25.65 -46.03 3.96
C GLY A 15 -24.74 -44.92 4.51
N ILE A 16 -23.54 -44.72 3.92
CA ILE A 16 -22.68 -43.57 4.20
C ILE A 16 -23.29 -42.37 3.50
N VAL A 17 -23.98 -41.51 4.25
CA VAL A 17 -24.39 -40.16 3.77
C VAL A 17 -23.16 -39.27 3.82
N ALA A 18 -22.45 -39.16 2.72
CA ALA A 18 -21.41 -38.17 2.57
C ALA A 18 -22.08 -36.77 2.51
N SER A 19 -22.03 -36.03 3.60
CA SER A 19 -22.39 -34.61 3.59
C SER A 19 -21.37 -33.86 2.72
N LEU A 20 -21.75 -33.50 1.51
CA LEU A 20 -21.05 -32.48 0.72
C LEU A 20 -21.30 -31.15 1.43
N ALA A 21 -20.38 -30.75 2.31
CA ALA A 21 -20.31 -29.37 2.78
C ALA A 21 -20.07 -28.55 1.52
N ALA A 22 -21.05 -27.72 1.14
CA ALA A 22 -20.89 -26.73 0.10
C ALA A 22 -19.76 -25.79 0.54
N GLN A 23 -18.60 -25.93 -0.06
CA GLN A 23 -17.51 -24.97 0.16
C GLN A 23 -18.00 -23.64 -0.40
N ASN A 24 -18.22 -22.67 0.47
CA ASN A 24 -18.43 -21.30 0.02
C ASN A 24 -17.27 -20.94 -0.90
N PRO A 25 -17.53 -20.40 -2.10
CA PRO A 25 -16.46 -19.98 -2.98
C PRO A 25 -15.57 -18.99 -2.23
N ALA A 26 -14.25 -19.17 -2.32
CA ALA A 26 -13.31 -18.22 -1.74
C ALA A 26 -13.65 -16.80 -2.24
N PRO A 27 -13.60 -15.78 -1.39
CA PRO A 27 -13.91 -14.42 -1.81
C PRO A 27 -13.02 -14.04 -2.99
N ALA A 28 -13.61 -13.38 -3.98
CA ALA A 28 -12.89 -12.96 -5.17
C ALA A 28 -11.70 -12.08 -4.76
N ARG A 29 -10.52 -12.37 -5.33
CA ARG A 29 -9.32 -11.57 -5.07
C ARG A 29 -9.55 -10.12 -5.48
N LYS A 30 -9.00 -9.21 -4.70
CA LYS A 30 -8.94 -7.80 -5.06
C LYS A 30 -7.99 -7.60 -6.24
N ARG A 31 -8.09 -6.47 -6.92
CA ARG A 31 -7.19 -6.12 -8.03
C ARG A 31 -6.42 -4.85 -7.71
N VAL A 32 -5.10 -4.91 -7.83
CA VAL A 32 -4.19 -3.81 -7.55
C VAL A 32 -3.43 -3.44 -8.83
N LEU A 33 -3.51 -2.18 -9.22
CA LEU A 33 -2.69 -1.61 -10.28
C LEU A 33 -1.42 -1.03 -9.66
N VAL A 34 -0.25 -1.50 -10.08
CA VAL A 34 1.04 -0.98 -9.64
C VAL A 34 1.69 -0.24 -10.80
N ILE A 35 2.01 1.03 -10.59
CA ILE A 35 2.68 1.86 -11.61
C ILE A 35 4.07 2.26 -11.13
N GLY A 36 5.08 1.88 -11.94
CA GLY A 36 6.46 2.28 -11.80
C GLY A 36 6.88 3.13 -12.98
N ASP A 37 6.58 4.44 -12.95
CA ASP A 37 6.93 5.38 -14.03
C ASP A 37 7.61 6.62 -13.45
N GLU A 38 8.91 6.77 -13.70
CA GLU A 38 9.71 7.87 -13.19
C GLU A 38 10.23 8.75 -14.34
N LYS A 39 9.91 10.04 -14.24
CA LYS A 39 10.37 11.11 -15.14
C LYS A 39 11.38 11.98 -14.39
N GLY A 40 12.64 11.71 -14.54
CA GLY A 40 13.73 12.36 -13.82
C GLY A 40 14.68 11.35 -13.20
N TYR A 41 14.95 11.44 -11.91
CA TYR A 41 15.72 10.42 -11.20
C TYR A 41 14.97 9.08 -11.24
N ARG A 42 15.70 8.00 -11.53
CA ARG A 42 15.15 6.64 -11.60
C ARG A 42 15.73 5.80 -10.48
N HIS A 43 14.86 5.37 -9.57
CA HIS A 43 15.24 4.54 -8.44
C HIS A 43 15.43 3.08 -8.89
N GLU A 44 16.54 2.47 -8.54
CA GLU A 44 16.81 1.05 -8.84
C GLU A 44 15.77 0.14 -8.21
N ALA A 45 15.26 0.50 -7.03
CA ALA A 45 14.27 -0.26 -6.28
C ALA A 45 12.89 -0.37 -6.96
N VAL A 46 12.53 0.46 -7.95
CA VAL A 46 11.18 0.48 -8.55
C VAL A 46 10.77 -0.88 -9.10
N THR A 47 11.64 -1.51 -9.89
CA THR A 47 11.34 -2.81 -10.50
C THR A 47 11.19 -3.89 -9.44
N HIS A 48 12.10 -3.93 -8.46
CA HIS A 48 12.06 -4.87 -7.35
C HIS A 48 10.78 -4.69 -6.50
N ALA A 49 10.41 -3.45 -6.23
CA ALA A 49 9.17 -3.10 -5.53
C ALA A 49 7.91 -3.64 -6.23
N MET A 50 7.79 -3.39 -7.54
CA MET A 50 6.64 -3.84 -8.33
C MET A 50 6.51 -5.37 -8.32
N VAL A 51 7.62 -6.08 -8.53
CA VAL A 51 7.65 -7.55 -8.51
C VAL A 51 7.37 -8.10 -7.10
N THR A 52 7.90 -7.44 -6.07
CA THR A 52 7.63 -7.83 -4.68
C THR A 52 6.15 -7.68 -4.34
N ILE A 53 5.49 -6.58 -4.71
CA ILE A 53 4.05 -6.39 -4.47
C ILE A 53 3.23 -7.47 -5.21
N GLU A 54 3.59 -7.80 -6.43
CA GLU A 54 2.94 -8.87 -7.21
C GLU A 54 3.11 -10.22 -6.51
N ARG A 55 4.32 -10.57 -6.10
CA ARG A 55 4.63 -11.80 -5.37
C ARG A 55 3.86 -11.90 -4.06
N LEU A 56 3.81 -10.81 -3.27
CA LEU A 56 3.07 -10.76 -2.01
C LEU A 56 1.56 -10.96 -2.21
N GLY A 57 0.97 -10.39 -3.27
CA GLY A 57 -0.43 -10.63 -3.64
C GLY A 57 -0.72 -12.09 -3.92
N LYS A 58 0.16 -12.75 -4.68
CA LYS A 58 0.06 -14.19 -4.98
C LYS A 58 0.23 -15.05 -3.74
N GLN A 59 1.24 -14.78 -2.93
CA GLN A 59 1.55 -15.55 -1.72
C GLN A 59 0.43 -15.48 -0.68
N THR A 60 -0.15 -14.31 -0.49
CA THR A 60 -1.27 -14.11 0.46
C THR A 60 -2.61 -14.53 -0.11
N GLY A 61 -2.75 -14.63 -1.43
CA GLY A 61 -4.03 -14.91 -2.10
C GLY A 61 -5.04 -13.76 -2.02
N LEU A 62 -4.63 -12.56 -1.56
CA LEU A 62 -5.54 -11.46 -1.28
C LEU A 62 -5.84 -10.59 -2.49
N TRP A 63 -4.87 -10.41 -3.39
CA TRP A 63 -5.05 -9.61 -4.60
C TRP A 63 -4.26 -10.15 -5.79
N ASP A 64 -4.75 -9.81 -6.97
CA ASP A 64 -4.04 -9.96 -8.24
C ASP A 64 -3.47 -8.60 -8.65
N THR A 65 -2.23 -8.59 -9.13
CA THR A 65 -1.52 -7.38 -9.52
C THR A 65 -1.47 -7.22 -11.03
N VAL A 66 -1.67 -5.99 -11.51
CA VAL A 66 -1.32 -5.56 -12.86
C VAL A 66 -0.20 -4.55 -12.74
N ILE A 67 0.95 -4.83 -13.36
CA ILE A 67 2.12 -3.95 -13.35
C ILE A 67 2.11 -3.12 -14.65
N ARG A 68 2.33 -1.80 -14.52
CA ARG A 68 2.46 -0.87 -15.64
C ARG A 68 3.64 0.08 -15.41
N THR A 69 4.21 0.52 -16.52
CA THR A 69 5.29 1.53 -16.58
C THR A 69 4.82 2.80 -17.29
N ASP A 70 3.52 3.01 -17.33
CA ASP A 70 2.85 4.13 -17.95
C ASP A 70 1.49 4.40 -17.25
N PRO A 71 0.94 5.63 -17.33
CA PRO A 71 -0.32 5.99 -16.70
C PRO A 71 -1.56 5.70 -17.56
N GLU A 72 -1.46 5.00 -18.69
CA GLU A 72 -2.59 4.78 -19.60
C GLU A 72 -3.84 4.23 -18.89
N PRO A 73 -3.75 3.23 -17.96
CA PRO A 73 -4.93 2.69 -17.29
C PRO A 73 -5.60 3.64 -16.28
N LEU A 74 -5.00 4.79 -15.96
CA LEU A 74 -5.55 5.75 -15.00
C LEU A 74 -6.71 6.56 -15.59
N THR A 75 -7.72 5.88 -16.10
CA THR A 75 -8.96 6.46 -16.63
C THR A 75 -10.14 5.51 -16.37
N LYS A 76 -11.34 6.05 -16.29
CA LYS A 76 -12.61 5.29 -16.26
C LYS A 76 -13.18 5.08 -17.66
N THR A 77 -12.60 5.74 -18.65
CA THR A 77 -12.98 5.59 -20.06
C THR A 77 -12.42 4.28 -20.64
N LYS A 78 -13.22 3.59 -21.46
CA LYS A 78 -12.77 2.40 -22.17
C LYS A 78 -11.57 2.74 -23.07
N LEU A 79 -10.50 1.97 -22.91
CA LEU A 79 -9.29 2.09 -23.72
C LEU A 79 -9.41 1.28 -25.02
N GLU A 80 -8.75 1.77 -26.07
CA GLU A 80 -8.76 1.11 -27.38
C GLU A 80 -7.84 -0.13 -27.38
N TYR A 81 -6.64 0.01 -26.81
CA TYR A 81 -5.59 -1.02 -26.87
C TYR A 81 -5.31 -1.70 -25.52
N ASN A 82 -6.08 -1.39 -24.49
CA ASN A 82 -5.94 -1.99 -23.18
C ASN A 82 -7.30 -2.48 -22.67
N ALA A 83 -7.32 -3.74 -22.23
CA ALA A 83 -8.56 -4.35 -21.73
C ALA A 83 -8.95 -3.88 -20.32
N LYS A 84 -8.07 -3.17 -19.61
CA LYS A 84 -8.28 -2.75 -18.21
C LYS A 84 -8.06 -1.27 -18.02
N ASN A 85 -8.95 -0.67 -17.24
CA ASN A 85 -8.86 0.71 -16.75
C ASN A 85 -9.20 0.77 -15.26
N LEU A 86 -9.36 1.97 -14.66
CA LEU A 86 -9.62 2.13 -13.22
C LEU A 86 -10.84 1.34 -12.73
N ASN A 87 -11.85 1.11 -13.56
CA ASN A 87 -13.05 0.34 -13.17
C ASN A 87 -12.73 -1.13 -12.83
N ASP A 88 -11.60 -1.63 -13.28
CA ASP A 88 -11.15 -3.00 -13.02
C ASP A 88 -10.35 -3.16 -11.73
N PHE A 89 -10.02 -2.08 -11.01
CA PHE A 89 -9.13 -2.11 -9.87
C PHE A 89 -9.81 -1.70 -8.55
N ASP A 90 -9.24 -2.16 -7.44
CA ASP A 90 -9.65 -1.82 -6.09
C ASP A 90 -8.65 -0.88 -5.40
N ALA A 91 -7.41 -0.84 -5.88
CA ALA A 91 -6.39 0.08 -5.41
C ALA A 91 -5.35 0.36 -6.51
N VAL A 92 -4.68 1.51 -6.38
CA VAL A 92 -3.52 1.92 -7.18
C VAL A 92 -2.32 2.11 -6.26
N VAL A 93 -1.18 1.58 -6.68
CA VAL A 93 0.12 1.77 -6.02
C VAL A 93 1.03 2.57 -6.95
N PHE A 94 1.58 3.66 -6.43
CA PHE A 94 2.58 4.47 -7.13
C PHE A 94 3.96 4.32 -6.50
N TYR A 95 4.90 3.89 -7.31
CA TYR A 95 6.31 4.17 -7.12
C TYR A 95 6.76 4.97 -8.35
N THR A 96 6.41 6.24 -8.37
CA THR A 96 6.50 7.11 -9.55
C THR A 96 7.22 8.40 -9.20
N GLY A 97 7.70 9.13 -10.20
CA GLY A 97 8.33 10.43 -10.00
C GLY A 97 8.16 11.36 -11.19
N GLY A 98 8.08 12.66 -10.92
CA GLY A 98 7.94 13.70 -11.95
C GLY A 98 6.52 13.82 -12.50
N THR A 99 6.37 14.39 -13.69
CA THR A 99 5.06 14.60 -14.31
C THR A 99 4.77 13.47 -15.29
N LEU A 100 3.87 12.58 -14.93
CA LEU A 100 3.41 11.51 -15.80
C LEU A 100 2.53 12.08 -16.92
N ALA A 101 2.55 11.41 -18.08
CA ALA A 101 1.77 11.82 -19.25
C ALA A 101 0.29 11.46 -19.08
N MET A 102 -0.46 12.26 -18.33
CA MET A 102 -1.89 12.11 -18.11
C MET A 102 -2.66 13.26 -18.73
N SER A 103 -3.77 12.94 -19.40
CA SER A 103 -4.76 13.93 -19.82
C SER A 103 -5.51 14.51 -18.61
N ASP A 104 -6.20 15.63 -18.79
CA ASP A 104 -7.01 16.20 -17.71
C ASP A 104 -8.14 15.28 -17.30
N GLN A 105 -8.73 14.51 -18.26
CA GLN A 105 -9.73 13.50 -17.93
C GLN A 105 -9.16 12.39 -17.06
N GLN A 106 -7.96 11.89 -17.34
CA GLN A 106 -7.30 10.89 -16.49
C GLN A 106 -7.04 11.41 -15.07
N LYS A 107 -6.68 12.68 -14.93
CA LYS A 107 -6.52 13.30 -13.60
C LYS A 107 -7.83 13.33 -12.82
N VAL A 108 -8.93 13.73 -13.47
CA VAL A 108 -10.28 13.71 -12.86
C VAL A 108 -10.68 12.29 -12.50
N ASP A 109 -10.52 11.34 -13.41
CA ASP A 109 -10.86 9.93 -13.19
C ASP A 109 -10.07 9.32 -12.02
N PHE A 110 -8.77 9.62 -11.95
CA PHE A 110 -7.90 9.10 -10.91
C PHE A 110 -8.24 9.67 -9.52
N LEU A 111 -8.49 10.97 -9.40
CA LEU A 111 -8.91 11.55 -8.13
C LEU A 111 -10.28 11.00 -7.68
N SER A 112 -11.26 10.94 -8.60
CA SER A 112 -12.58 10.42 -8.29
C SER A 112 -12.58 8.92 -7.97
N PHE A 113 -11.66 8.13 -8.54
CA PHE A 113 -11.45 6.73 -8.17
C PHE A 113 -11.12 6.58 -6.66
N VAL A 114 -10.27 7.45 -6.12
CA VAL A 114 -9.95 7.42 -4.69
C VAL A 114 -11.04 8.12 -3.89
N HIS A 115 -11.39 9.36 -4.25
CA HIS A 115 -12.26 10.22 -3.46
C HIS A 115 -13.71 9.74 -3.42
N ASP A 116 -14.30 9.50 -4.59
CA ASP A 116 -15.75 9.25 -4.73
C ASP A 116 -16.05 7.75 -4.70
N ASP A 117 -15.30 6.94 -5.47
CA ASP A 117 -15.50 5.49 -5.52
C ASP A 117 -14.93 4.79 -4.28
N GLY A 118 -14.17 5.50 -3.45
CA GLY A 118 -13.65 5.01 -2.18
C GLY A 118 -12.61 3.91 -2.33
N LYS A 119 -11.87 3.91 -3.44
CA LYS A 119 -10.80 2.96 -3.73
C LYS A 119 -9.51 3.31 -3.00
N GLY A 120 -8.56 2.37 -2.95
CA GLY A 120 -7.30 2.55 -2.25
C GLY A 120 -6.23 3.25 -3.07
N PHE A 121 -5.38 4.05 -2.41
CA PHE A 121 -4.16 4.58 -2.98
C PHE A 121 -2.97 4.34 -2.04
N ILE A 122 -1.86 3.86 -2.60
CA ILE A 122 -0.62 3.64 -1.88
C ILE A 122 0.51 4.39 -2.61
N GLY A 123 1.12 5.36 -1.95
CA GLY A 123 2.30 6.05 -2.43
C GLY A 123 3.57 5.51 -1.77
N ILE A 124 4.58 5.25 -2.58
CA ILE A 124 5.87 4.75 -2.12
C ILE A 124 6.94 5.75 -2.51
N HIS A 125 7.77 6.13 -1.55
CA HIS A 125 9.00 6.92 -1.72
C HIS A 125 8.81 8.11 -2.66
N SER A 126 9.28 8.02 -3.89
CA SER A 126 9.21 9.09 -4.90
C SER A 126 7.80 9.48 -5.35
N ALA A 127 6.76 8.79 -4.91
CA ALA A 127 5.39 9.16 -5.21
C ALA A 127 5.05 10.61 -4.79
N THR A 128 5.71 11.16 -3.76
CA THR A 128 5.58 12.57 -3.37
C THR A 128 6.37 13.55 -4.26
N ILE A 129 7.23 13.06 -5.15
CA ILE A 129 7.86 13.86 -6.21
C ILE A 129 6.97 13.91 -7.47
N THR A 130 5.94 13.05 -7.54
CA THR A 130 5.01 13.00 -8.66
C THR A 130 4.09 14.22 -8.64
N PHE A 131 3.84 14.82 -9.82
CA PHE A 131 2.86 15.89 -10.01
C PHE A 131 3.01 17.09 -9.07
N THR A 132 4.21 17.54 -8.79
CA THR A 132 4.50 18.61 -7.80
C THR A 132 3.83 19.96 -8.08
N LYS A 133 3.14 20.10 -9.22
CA LYS A 133 2.35 21.26 -9.64
C LYS A 133 0.85 20.99 -9.72
N TRP A 134 0.37 19.85 -9.23
CA TRP A 134 -1.04 19.47 -9.21
C TRP A 134 -1.54 19.40 -7.76
N PRO A 135 -2.13 20.50 -7.21
CA PRO A 135 -2.46 20.64 -5.79
C PRO A 135 -3.34 19.51 -5.24
N GLU A 136 -4.32 19.05 -6.02
CA GLU A 136 -5.28 18.03 -5.61
C GLU A 136 -4.60 16.65 -5.43
N TYR A 137 -3.57 16.35 -6.22
CA TYR A 137 -2.74 15.17 -6.00
C TYR A 137 -1.95 15.30 -4.68
N GLY A 138 -1.39 16.48 -4.42
CA GLY A 138 -0.68 16.74 -3.16
C GLY A 138 -1.59 16.63 -1.94
N GLU A 139 -2.84 17.08 -2.05
CA GLU A 139 -3.85 16.90 -1.01
C GLU A 139 -4.16 15.41 -0.80
N MET A 140 -4.37 14.66 -1.87
CA MET A 140 -4.63 13.22 -1.82
C MET A 140 -3.50 12.47 -1.13
N ILE A 141 -2.26 12.60 -1.61
CA ILE A 141 -1.11 11.85 -1.07
C ILE A 141 -0.66 12.39 0.30
N GLY A 142 -0.90 13.67 0.57
CA GLY A 142 -0.64 14.26 1.88
C GLY A 142 0.60 15.15 1.96
N GLY A 143 1.13 15.60 0.85
CA GLY A 143 2.27 16.51 0.79
C GLY A 143 3.19 16.18 -0.36
N TYR A 144 4.16 17.06 -0.57
CA TYR A 144 5.16 16.90 -1.60
C TYR A 144 6.56 16.81 -1.01
N PHE A 145 7.41 16.07 -1.67
CA PHE A 145 8.84 16.13 -1.44
C PHE A 145 9.34 17.58 -1.39
N ASP A 146 10.16 17.88 -0.42
CA ASP A 146 10.84 19.16 -0.29
C ASP A 146 12.36 19.00 -0.32
N GLU A 147 12.89 18.01 0.40
CA GLU A 147 14.32 17.69 0.43
C GLU A 147 14.55 16.33 1.10
N HIS A 148 15.74 15.75 0.91
CA HIS A 148 16.28 14.60 1.64
C HIS A 148 17.59 15.00 2.35
N PRO A 149 17.52 15.69 3.50
CA PRO A 149 18.67 16.38 4.08
C PRO A 149 19.88 15.48 4.36
N TRP A 150 19.62 14.22 4.66
CA TRP A 150 20.65 13.26 5.06
C TRP A 150 21.00 12.25 3.96
N ASN A 151 20.45 12.35 2.75
CA ASN A 151 20.53 11.38 1.66
C ASN A 151 20.18 9.97 2.17
N THR A 152 20.82 8.91 1.67
CA THR A 152 20.71 7.56 2.25
C THR A 152 21.58 7.50 3.50
N PHE A 153 20.99 7.14 4.63
CA PHE A 153 21.67 7.08 5.94
C PHE A 153 21.02 6.05 6.85
N ASP A 154 21.67 5.76 7.95
CA ASP A 154 21.11 4.94 9.03
C ASP A 154 20.04 5.74 9.78
N ALA A 155 18.82 5.72 9.24
CA ALA A 155 17.70 6.53 9.70
C ALA A 155 17.19 6.03 11.08
N PRO A 156 17.22 6.87 12.14
CA PRO A 156 16.65 6.52 13.43
C PRO A 156 15.13 6.70 13.39
N ILE A 157 14.40 5.59 13.28
CA ILE A 157 12.94 5.58 13.12
C ILE A 157 12.26 5.20 14.43
N VAL A 158 11.14 5.89 14.72
CA VAL A 158 10.21 5.59 15.81
C VAL A 158 8.86 5.21 15.23
N VAL A 159 8.33 4.07 15.67
CA VAL A 159 6.94 3.69 15.41
C VAL A 159 6.03 4.49 16.33
N GLU A 160 5.27 5.43 15.80
CA GLU A 160 4.31 6.22 16.58
C GLU A 160 3.03 5.46 16.88
N ASP A 161 2.54 4.73 15.89
CA ASP A 161 1.30 3.96 16.01
C ASP A 161 1.52 2.46 15.84
N PRO A 162 1.90 1.74 16.88
CA PRO A 162 2.07 0.30 16.83
C PRO A 162 0.74 -0.46 16.66
N ALA A 163 -0.41 0.20 16.82
CA ALA A 163 -1.72 -0.44 16.65
C ALA A 163 -2.14 -0.51 15.16
N PHE A 164 -1.56 0.31 14.30
CA PHE A 164 -1.86 0.22 12.87
C PHE A 164 -1.33 -1.10 12.29
N PRO A 165 -2.10 -1.78 11.42
CA PRO A 165 -1.69 -3.05 10.81
C PRO A 165 -0.30 -2.96 10.14
N GLY A 166 0.56 -3.95 10.42
CA GLY A 166 1.93 -4.00 9.88
C GLY A 166 2.97 -3.20 10.65
N MET A 167 2.57 -2.40 11.66
CA MET A 167 3.53 -1.67 12.49
C MET A 167 4.07 -2.52 13.66
N GLN A 168 3.36 -3.57 14.06
CA GLN A 168 3.73 -4.48 15.16
C GLN A 168 5.00 -5.29 14.87
N GLN A 169 5.39 -5.42 13.61
CA GLN A 169 6.59 -6.17 13.21
C GLN A 169 7.89 -5.40 13.49
N TRP A 170 7.78 -4.10 13.68
CA TRP A 170 8.90 -3.22 13.95
C TRP A 170 9.11 -3.02 15.45
N SER A 171 10.36 -2.98 15.89
CA SER A 171 10.67 -2.47 17.23
C SER A 171 10.15 -1.04 17.39
N ARG A 172 9.79 -0.63 18.61
CA ARG A 172 9.27 0.73 18.89
C ARG A 172 10.20 1.84 18.39
N ALA A 173 11.49 1.60 18.44
CA ALA A 173 12.54 2.41 17.85
C ALA A 173 13.57 1.49 17.19
N PHE A 174 13.98 1.81 15.99
CA PHE A 174 14.95 1.03 15.23
C PHE A 174 15.74 1.91 14.27
N THR A 175 16.77 1.35 13.67
CA THR A 175 17.58 2.00 12.64
C THR A 175 17.42 1.25 11.33
N LEU A 176 17.21 1.97 10.24
CA LEU A 176 17.11 1.40 8.89
C LEU A 176 17.89 2.29 7.92
N ALA A 177 18.79 1.69 7.16
CA ALA A 177 19.45 2.39 6.06
C ALA A 177 18.44 2.65 4.94
N ASP A 178 18.04 3.92 4.76
CA ASP A 178 17.13 4.34 3.69
C ASP A 178 17.27 5.86 3.45
N GLU A 179 16.61 6.37 2.41
CA GLU A 179 16.52 7.80 2.13
C GLU A 179 15.18 8.35 2.64
N ILE A 180 15.24 9.28 3.57
CA ILE A 180 14.04 9.84 4.20
C ILE A 180 13.82 11.27 3.74
N TYR A 181 12.60 11.56 3.29
CA TYR A 181 12.18 12.87 2.83
C TYR A 181 11.64 13.74 3.96
N GLN A 182 11.83 15.04 3.84
CA GLN A 182 10.97 16.03 4.46
C GLN A 182 9.99 16.56 3.41
N PHE A 183 8.85 17.08 3.90
CA PHE A 183 7.73 17.42 3.00
C PHE A 183 7.32 18.88 3.15
N ARG A 184 6.94 19.51 2.03
CA ARG A 184 6.16 20.74 1.98
C ARG A 184 4.67 20.42 1.82
N ASN A 185 3.80 21.39 2.17
CA ASN A 185 2.34 21.21 2.16
C ASN A 185 1.89 19.98 2.99
N TYR A 186 2.58 19.74 4.10
CA TYR A 186 2.33 18.64 5.01
C TYR A 186 1.76 19.18 6.33
N THR A 187 0.74 18.49 6.84
CA THR A 187 0.16 18.75 8.16
C THR A 187 -0.26 17.44 8.83
N ARG A 188 -0.27 17.39 10.15
CA ARG A 188 -0.83 16.26 10.92
C ARG A 188 -2.34 16.33 11.11
N ALA A 189 -2.96 17.45 10.74
CA ALA A 189 -4.38 17.69 11.02
C ALA A 189 -5.33 16.73 10.27
N ASP A 190 -4.88 16.12 9.17
CA ASP A 190 -5.70 15.27 8.30
C ASP A 190 -5.18 13.82 8.18
N ARG A 191 -4.18 13.43 9.00
CA ARG A 191 -3.54 12.11 8.88
C ARG A 191 -3.10 11.53 10.20
N ARG A 192 -3.00 10.22 10.21
CA ARG A 192 -2.34 9.46 11.25
C ARG A 192 -0.91 9.17 10.84
N VAL A 193 0.06 9.75 11.54
CA VAL A 193 1.46 9.38 11.37
C VAL A 193 1.71 8.04 12.05
N LEU A 194 2.32 7.13 11.31
CA LEU A 194 2.58 5.75 11.74
C LEU A 194 4.02 5.58 12.19
N MET A 195 4.95 6.23 11.47
CA MET A 195 6.38 6.26 11.75
C MET A 195 6.92 7.67 11.54
N ARG A 196 7.92 8.04 12.33
CA ARG A 196 8.69 9.29 12.18
C ARG A 196 10.17 9.07 12.44
N LEU A 197 11.01 10.02 12.05
CA LEU A 197 12.38 10.06 12.52
C LEU A 197 12.46 10.50 13.99
N ASP A 198 13.45 9.99 14.70
CA ASP A 198 13.85 10.49 16.01
C ASP A 198 14.71 11.75 15.82
N ALA A 199 14.07 12.91 15.86
CA ALA A 199 14.75 14.20 15.61
C ALA A 199 15.90 14.49 16.59
N SER A 200 15.91 13.87 17.78
CA SER A 200 17.00 14.03 18.75
C SER A 200 18.32 13.38 18.30
N LYS A 201 18.26 12.50 17.30
CA LYS A 201 19.42 11.77 16.75
C LYS A 201 19.85 12.28 15.37
N LEU A 202 19.28 13.39 14.90
CA LEU A 202 19.56 13.95 13.58
C LEU A 202 20.47 15.15 13.64
N ASP A 203 21.29 15.34 12.62
CA ASP A 203 21.96 16.61 12.38
C ASP A 203 20.94 17.63 11.85
N LEU A 204 20.37 18.42 12.76
CA LEU A 204 19.41 19.46 12.45
C LEU A 204 20.09 20.78 12.02
N ALA A 205 21.42 20.88 12.11
CA ALA A 205 22.19 22.01 11.59
C ALA A 205 22.44 21.91 10.08
N ASN A 206 22.15 20.77 9.47
CA ASN A 206 22.26 20.58 8.02
C ASN A 206 21.39 21.63 7.30
N PRO A 207 21.97 22.47 6.40
CA PRO A 207 21.26 23.56 5.73
C PRO A 207 20.10 23.10 4.82
N LYS A 208 20.03 21.83 4.50
CA LYS A 208 18.92 21.22 3.75
C LYS A 208 17.69 20.94 4.64
N VAL A 209 17.83 20.98 5.97
CA VAL A 209 16.71 20.87 6.90
C VAL A 209 15.88 22.14 6.85
N LYS A 210 14.65 22.05 6.35
CA LYS A 210 13.74 23.19 6.17
C LYS A 210 12.57 23.20 7.16
N ARG A 211 12.33 22.06 7.85
CA ARG A 211 11.21 21.92 8.80
C ARG A 211 11.59 22.44 10.20
N ALA A 212 11.09 23.65 10.50
CA ALA A 212 11.30 24.25 11.81
C ALA A 212 10.60 23.50 12.96
N ASP A 213 9.48 22.81 12.66
CA ASP A 213 8.71 22.00 13.61
C ASP A 213 9.37 20.66 13.94
N ARG A 214 10.43 20.28 13.22
CA ARG A 214 11.17 19.03 13.39
C ARG A 214 10.30 17.76 13.28
N ASP A 215 9.16 17.86 12.59
CA ASP A 215 8.25 16.75 12.33
C ASP A 215 8.60 16.06 11.01
N PHE A 216 9.38 15.00 11.08
CA PHE A 216 9.84 14.22 9.94
C PHE A 216 9.08 12.90 9.88
N ALA A 217 7.85 12.96 9.35
CA ALA A 217 7.05 11.75 9.16
C ALA A 217 7.71 10.80 8.16
N VAL A 218 7.69 9.50 8.45
CA VAL A 218 8.24 8.43 7.60
C VAL A 218 7.12 7.67 6.89
N ALA A 219 6.00 7.44 7.58
CA ALA A 219 4.82 6.81 6.99
C ALA A 219 3.56 7.38 7.62
N TRP A 220 2.49 7.44 6.83
CA TRP A 220 1.17 7.88 7.30
C TRP A 220 0.01 7.19 6.59
N ALA A 221 -1.14 7.23 7.24
CA ALA A 221 -2.43 6.85 6.69
C ALA A 221 -3.42 8.01 6.81
N LYS A 222 -4.27 8.21 5.80
CA LYS A 222 -5.32 9.23 5.79
C LYS A 222 -6.52 8.81 4.97
N MET A 223 -7.64 9.48 5.16
CA MET A 223 -8.76 9.44 4.21
C MET A 223 -8.57 10.53 3.14
N TYR A 224 -9.02 10.23 1.93
CA TYR A 224 -9.27 11.21 0.90
C TYR A 224 -10.67 10.94 0.32
N GLY A 225 -11.64 11.76 0.72
CA GLY A 225 -13.06 11.43 0.53
C GLY A 225 -13.40 10.08 1.16
N ASN A 226 -13.93 9.16 0.36
CA ASN A 226 -14.28 7.79 0.78
C ASN A 226 -13.11 6.80 0.67
N GLY A 227 -11.98 7.21 0.07
CA GLY A 227 -10.81 6.37 -0.19
C GLY A 227 -9.78 6.38 0.95
N ARG A 228 -8.97 5.32 0.99
CA ARG A 228 -7.90 5.13 1.96
C ARG A 228 -6.55 5.35 1.29
N VAL A 229 -5.75 6.25 1.84
CA VAL A 229 -4.44 6.64 1.31
C VAL A 229 -3.36 6.28 2.32
N PHE A 230 -2.44 5.42 1.93
CA PHE A 230 -1.22 5.12 2.67
C PHE A 230 -0.02 5.71 1.92
N TYR A 231 0.94 6.23 2.67
CA TYR A 231 2.23 6.64 2.12
C TYR A 231 3.37 6.19 3.03
N SER A 232 4.48 5.80 2.41
CA SER A 232 5.76 5.57 3.10
C SER A 232 6.90 6.18 2.27
N THR A 233 7.77 6.95 2.94
CA THR A 233 9.02 7.43 2.33
C THR A 233 10.10 6.35 2.24
N LEU A 234 9.92 5.24 2.95
CA LEU A 234 10.81 4.08 2.86
C LEU A 234 10.70 3.41 1.49
N GLY A 235 11.78 2.74 1.09
CA GLY A 235 11.81 1.93 -0.10
C GLY A 235 12.81 2.38 -1.17
N HIS A 236 13.62 3.43 -0.91
CA HIS A 236 14.72 3.83 -1.77
C HIS A 236 15.77 2.73 -1.92
N VAL A 237 16.15 2.12 -0.79
CA VAL A 237 17.12 1.04 -0.75
C VAL A 237 16.45 -0.28 -1.15
N GLU A 238 16.89 -0.86 -2.27
CA GLU A 238 16.32 -2.08 -2.85
C GLU A 238 16.29 -3.24 -1.84
N ALA A 239 17.38 -3.44 -1.08
CA ALA A 239 17.46 -4.52 -0.10
C ALA A 239 16.43 -4.45 1.04
N ASN A 240 15.79 -3.29 1.26
CA ASN A 240 14.73 -3.17 2.26
C ASN A 240 13.47 -3.93 1.83
N TRP A 241 13.24 -4.10 0.53
CA TRP A 241 12.10 -4.84 -0.01
C TRP A 241 12.15 -6.35 0.29
N ASP A 242 13.33 -6.87 0.67
CA ASP A 242 13.51 -8.28 1.06
C ASP A 242 13.36 -8.51 2.56
N LYS A 243 13.26 -7.45 3.37
CA LYS A 243 13.09 -7.56 4.82
C LYS A 243 11.66 -8.01 5.16
N PRO A 244 11.48 -9.03 6.01
CA PRO A 244 10.15 -9.51 6.41
C PRO A 244 9.25 -8.44 7.01
N GLU A 245 9.82 -7.55 7.82
CA GLU A 245 9.09 -6.45 8.46
C GLU A 245 8.56 -5.46 7.42
N PHE A 246 9.39 -5.13 6.42
CA PHE A 246 9.00 -4.23 5.33
C PHE A 246 7.91 -4.86 4.46
N GLN A 247 8.05 -6.14 4.09
CA GLN A 247 7.05 -6.87 3.32
C GLN A 247 5.72 -6.97 4.08
N THR A 248 5.77 -7.23 5.40
CA THR A 248 4.57 -7.26 6.24
C THR A 248 3.90 -5.89 6.30
N MET A 249 4.66 -4.81 6.45
CA MET A 249 4.14 -3.44 6.40
C MET A 249 3.42 -3.18 5.07
N MET A 250 4.01 -3.57 3.95
CA MET A 250 3.39 -3.38 2.63
C MET A 250 2.13 -4.22 2.44
N VAL A 251 2.13 -5.48 2.89
CA VAL A 251 0.93 -6.33 2.85
C VAL A 251 -0.21 -5.70 3.65
N GLU A 252 0.06 -5.28 4.87
CA GLU A 252 -0.97 -4.73 5.75
C GLU A 252 -1.45 -3.34 5.28
N ALA A 253 -0.55 -2.51 4.74
CA ALA A 253 -0.93 -1.24 4.13
C ALA A 253 -1.86 -1.44 2.91
N ILE A 254 -1.55 -2.41 2.05
CA ILE A 254 -2.41 -2.76 0.90
C ILE A 254 -3.73 -3.34 1.39
N LYS A 255 -3.74 -4.24 2.37
CA LYS A 255 -4.99 -4.76 2.98
C LYS A 255 -5.86 -3.64 3.53
N TRP A 256 -5.26 -2.68 4.24
CA TRP A 256 -6.00 -1.55 4.77
C TRP A 256 -6.58 -0.67 3.65
N ALA A 257 -5.79 -0.36 2.63
CA ALA A 257 -6.27 0.41 1.46
C ALA A 257 -7.38 -0.33 0.69
N LEU A 258 -7.32 -1.65 0.62
CA LEU A 258 -8.35 -2.53 0.03
C LEU A 258 -9.58 -2.74 0.93
N LYS A 259 -9.63 -2.13 2.11
CA LYS A 259 -10.70 -2.30 3.11
C LYS A 259 -10.87 -3.76 3.59
N LEU A 260 -9.80 -4.54 3.60
CA LEU A 260 -9.78 -5.91 4.12
C LEU A 260 -9.48 -5.95 5.63
N VAL A 261 -8.93 -4.88 6.17
CA VAL A 261 -8.71 -4.65 7.61
C VAL A 261 -9.03 -3.20 7.93
N ASP A 262 -9.43 -2.93 9.18
CA ASP A 262 -9.69 -1.58 9.68
C ASP A 262 -8.57 -1.14 10.64
N ALA A 263 -8.42 0.18 10.77
CA ALA A 263 -7.53 0.82 11.74
C ALA A 263 -8.08 2.18 12.16
N ASP A 264 -7.79 2.57 13.39
CA ASP A 264 -8.01 3.95 13.83
C ASP A 264 -6.95 4.85 13.20
N ILE A 265 -7.38 5.74 12.32
CA ILE A 265 -6.52 6.74 11.67
C ILE A 265 -6.84 8.17 12.12
N THR A 266 -7.50 8.32 13.25
CA THR A 266 -7.75 9.64 13.84
C THR A 266 -6.42 10.40 13.96
N PRO A 267 -6.32 11.62 13.42
CA PRO A 267 -5.10 12.41 13.49
C PRO A 267 -4.63 12.62 14.91
N ARG A 268 -3.32 12.65 15.12
CA ARG A 268 -2.70 12.96 16.41
C ARG A 268 -1.66 14.08 16.25
N PRO A 269 -1.52 14.97 17.23
CA PRO A 269 -0.44 15.95 17.25
C PRO A 269 0.93 15.22 17.29
N ALA A 270 1.98 15.96 16.97
CA ALA A 270 3.34 15.48 17.22
C ALA A 270 3.56 15.26 18.72
N PRO A 271 4.26 14.19 19.12
CA PRO A 271 4.56 13.88 20.51
C PRO A 271 5.55 14.88 21.11
#